data_1747431c5889808c5491155d2fcc86cf
#
_entry.id   1747431c5889808c5491155d2fcc86cf
#
_cell.length_a   1.000
_cell.length_b   1.000
_cell.length_c   1.000
_cell.angle_alpha   90.00
_cell.angle_beta   90.00
_cell.angle_gamma   90.00
#
_symmetry.space_group_name_H-M   'P 1'
#
loop_
_entity.id
_entity.type
_entity.pdbx_description
1 polymer ?
#
loop_
_entity_poly.entity_id
_entity_poly.type
_entity_poly.pdbx_seq_one_letter_code
_entity_poly.pdbx_strand_id
1 'polypeptide(L)'
;QDGALYLFPVAKSTEITMINKTDWEPFAEATGTTVEELATTEGITEVAQRYYEWTDEQTPDVPDDGKAFYGRDSMSNYFIIGMKQMGKEIFQVKDGKMTLNTDEDLIRRLWDNYYVPYMKGYFASLGKFRSDDVKTGDILAYTGSTSSAVYFPDTVEIGNKSYPIDYIVCDSPVMEGGENIKVQQGAGMAVTKSDEEHEYAASVFLKWFTQKNQNLRFVCESSYMPVLKEANS
;
A
#
# COMPACT_ATOMS: atom_id res chain seq x y z
N GLN A 1 13.17 -10.08 -24.80
CA GLN A 1 11.97 -9.34 -25.13
C GLN A 1 12.16 -8.70 -26.49
N ASP A 2 11.15 -8.77 -27.35
CA ASP A 2 11.18 -8.37 -28.76
C ASP A 2 10.91 -6.87 -28.99
N GLY A 3 10.68 -6.10 -27.93
CA GLY A 3 10.37 -4.67 -28.00
C GLY A 3 8.92 -4.34 -28.34
N ALA A 4 8.04 -5.36 -28.47
CA ALA A 4 6.63 -5.16 -28.77
C ALA A 4 5.84 -4.71 -27.52
N LEU A 5 4.80 -3.92 -27.75
CA LEU A 5 3.87 -3.47 -26.71
C LEU A 5 2.67 -4.43 -26.64
N TYR A 6 2.67 -5.32 -25.65
CA TYR A 6 1.59 -6.28 -25.43
C TYR A 6 0.49 -5.81 -24.46
N LEU A 7 0.83 -4.85 -23.60
CA LEU A 7 -0.12 -4.21 -22.67
C LEU A 7 -0.13 -2.71 -22.92
N PHE A 8 -1.30 -2.19 -23.26
CA PHE A 8 -1.49 -0.76 -23.43
C PHE A 8 -1.82 -0.12 -22.07
N PRO A 9 -0.98 0.78 -21.52
CA PRO A 9 -1.21 1.36 -20.19
C PRO A 9 -2.43 2.28 -20.23
N VAL A 10 -3.35 2.09 -19.28
CA VAL A 10 -4.58 2.90 -19.16
C VAL A 10 -4.68 3.67 -17.86
N ALA A 11 -4.00 3.19 -16.81
CA ALA A 11 -3.95 3.82 -15.51
C ALA A 11 -2.65 3.44 -14.77
N LYS A 12 -2.21 4.26 -13.84
CA LYS A 12 -1.07 3.97 -12.96
C LYS A 12 -1.50 4.10 -11.50
N SER A 13 -0.83 3.37 -10.63
CA SER A 13 -0.91 3.53 -9.19
C SER A 13 0.47 3.26 -8.55
N THR A 14 0.58 3.62 -7.30
CA THR A 14 1.70 3.25 -6.42
C THR A 14 1.14 2.87 -5.07
N GLU A 15 1.97 2.53 -4.11
CA GLU A 15 1.56 2.38 -2.72
C GLU A 15 1.73 3.70 -1.95
N ILE A 16 0.79 3.97 -1.07
CA ILE A 16 0.79 5.05 -0.09
C ILE A 16 0.44 4.49 1.28
N THR A 17 0.78 5.22 2.34
CA THR A 17 0.31 4.91 3.69
C THR A 17 -0.82 5.87 4.06
N MET A 18 -1.94 5.31 4.51
CA MET A 18 -3.10 6.04 5.00
C MET A 18 -3.29 5.79 6.49
N ILE A 19 -3.62 6.85 7.23
CA ILE A 19 -3.71 6.84 8.69
C ILE A 19 -5.05 7.45 9.09
N ASN A 20 -5.78 6.82 9.99
CA ASN A 20 -6.91 7.44 10.68
C ASN A 20 -6.38 8.57 11.57
N LYS A 21 -6.54 9.81 11.10
CA LYS A 21 -6.04 11.01 11.77
C LYS A 21 -6.70 11.23 13.13
N THR A 22 -8.00 10.95 13.20
CA THR A 22 -8.80 11.20 14.41
C THR A 22 -8.28 10.39 15.61
N ASP A 23 -7.91 9.13 15.39
CA ASP A 23 -7.36 8.27 16.44
C ASP A 23 -5.84 8.41 16.58
N TRP A 24 -5.16 8.91 15.54
CA TRP A 24 -3.73 9.21 15.58
C TRP A 24 -3.40 10.40 16.48
N GLU A 25 -4.16 11.50 16.40
CA GLU A 25 -3.84 12.76 17.10
C GLU A 25 -3.71 12.58 18.63
N PRO A 26 -4.62 11.89 19.34
CA PRO A 26 -4.46 11.68 20.78
C PRO A 26 -3.22 10.85 21.15
N PHE A 27 -2.89 9.85 20.34
CA PHE A 27 -1.67 9.05 20.51
C PHE A 27 -0.41 9.88 20.28
N ALA A 28 -0.36 10.61 19.17
CA ALA A 28 0.76 11.48 18.82
C ALA A 28 1.02 12.56 19.88
N GLU A 29 -0.04 13.21 20.38
CA GLU A 29 0.04 14.18 21.46
C GLU A 29 0.57 13.59 22.77
N ALA A 30 0.07 12.41 23.14
CA ALA A 30 0.45 11.74 24.39
C ALA A 30 1.90 11.23 24.39
N THR A 31 2.40 10.77 23.26
CA THR A 31 3.71 10.10 23.15
C THR A 31 4.80 10.95 22.49
N GLY A 32 4.44 12.08 21.87
CA GLY A 32 5.34 12.90 21.06
C GLY A 32 5.69 12.27 19.71
N THR A 33 4.97 11.23 19.28
CA THR A 33 5.20 10.54 18.00
C THR A 33 4.82 11.44 16.82
N THR A 34 5.62 11.42 15.75
CA THR A 34 5.37 12.22 14.56
C THR A 34 5.16 11.36 13.32
N VAL A 35 4.53 11.93 12.29
CA VAL A 35 4.25 11.23 11.03
C VAL A 35 5.54 10.89 10.28
N GLU A 36 6.60 11.67 10.45
CA GLU A 36 7.91 11.47 9.85
C GLU A 36 8.56 10.16 10.31
N GLU A 37 8.26 9.69 11.51
CA GLU A 37 8.74 8.39 12.02
C GLU A 37 8.21 7.21 11.19
N LEU A 38 7.11 7.39 10.46
CA LEU A 38 6.53 6.38 9.57
C LEU A 38 7.21 6.28 8.20
N ALA A 39 8.23 7.09 7.93
CA ALA A 39 8.93 7.10 6.64
C ALA A 39 9.72 5.82 6.36
N THR A 40 10.06 5.05 7.40
CA THR A 40 10.77 3.77 7.25
C THR A 40 9.93 2.59 7.77
N THR A 41 10.23 1.40 7.26
CA THR A 41 9.57 0.16 7.71
C THR A 41 9.89 -0.11 9.18
N GLU A 42 11.12 0.12 9.58
CA GLU A 42 11.59 0.00 10.95
C GLU A 42 10.88 1.01 11.88
N GLY A 43 10.77 2.27 11.43
CA GLY A 43 10.05 3.31 12.17
C GLY A 43 8.58 2.99 12.37
N ILE A 44 7.89 2.42 11.35
CA ILE A 44 6.52 1.92 11.52
C ILE A 44 6.46 0.83 12.62
N THR A 45 7.44 -0.06 12.67
CA THR A 45 7.49 -1.12 13.70
C THR A 45 7.64 -0.53 15.11
N GLU A 46 8.50 0.47 15.28
CA GLU A 46 8.71 1.15 16.56
C GLU A 46 7.48 1.96 16.99
N VAL A 47 6.86 2.68 16.06
CA VAL A 47 5.61 3.41 16.33
C VAL A 47 4.48 2.45 16.68
N ALA A 48 4.37 1.32 15.98
CA ALA A 48 3.34 0.32 16.25
C ALA A 48 3.50 -0.34 17.63
N GLN A 49 4.72 -0.60 18.08
CA GLN A 49 4.99 -1.05 19.42
C GLN A 49 4.53 0.00 20.43
N ARG A 50 4.92 1.27 20.26
CA ARG A 50 4.56 2.37 21.14
C ARG A 50 3.03 2.59 21.20
N TYR A 51 2.35 2.42 20.06
CA TYR A 51 0.89 2.50 20.02
C TYR A 51 0.21 1.36 20.78
N TYR A 52 0.71 0.12 20.62
CA TYR A 52 0.24 -1.03 21.36
C TYR A 52 0.38 -0.82 22.86
N GLU A 53 1.58 -0.44 23.32
CA GLU A 53 1.87 -0.18 24.74
C GLU A 53 0.98 0.97 25.28
N TRP A 54 0.85 2.05 24.54
CA TRP A 54 0.00 3.19 24.95
C TRP A 54 -1.49 2.82 25.05
N THR A 55 -1.99 1.95 24.17
CA THR A 55 -3.39 1.50 24.25
C THR A 55 -3.60 0.46 25.35
N ASP A 56 -2.63 -0.41 25.64
CA ASP A 56 -2.65 -1.40 26.71
C ASP A 56 -2.69 -0.69 28.10
N GLU A 57 -1.94 0.38 28.26
CA GLU A 57 -1.95 1.19 29.49
C GLU A 57 -3.32 1.83 29.80
N GLN A 58 -4.22 1.96 28.82
CA GLN A 58 -5.58 2.50 29.03
C GLN A 58 -6.54 1.47 29.65
N THR A 59 -6.18 0.20 29.64
CA THR A 59 -6.95 -0.92 30.19
C THR A 59 -6.16 -1.72 31.22
N PRO A 60 -5.66 -1.09 32.30
CA PRO A 60 -4.70 -1.70 33.22
C PRO A 60 -5.17 -2.98 33.93
N ASP A 61 -6.47 -3.23 33.92
CA ASP A 61 -7.08 -4.44 34.48
C ASP A 61 -7.07 -5.63 33.50
N VAL A 62 -6.69 -5.42 32.23
CA VAL A 62 -6.65 -6.44 31.16
C VAL A 62 -5.30 -6.35 30.46
N PRO A 63 -4.28 -7.07 30.95
CA PRO A 63 -2.94 -6.99 30.38
C PRO A 63 -2.87 -7.61 28.99
N ASP A 64 -1.97 -7.10 28.16
CA ASP A 64 -1.69 -7.57 26.81
C ASP A 64 -2.88 -7.44 25.82
N ASP A 65 -3.77 -6.44 26.03
CA ASP A 65 -4.90 -6.13 25.15
C ASP A 65 -4.68 -4.88 24.29
N GLY A 66 -3.44 -4.45 24.14
CA GLY A 66 -3.05 -3.34 23.27
C GLY A 66 -3.54 -3.52 21.83
N LYS A 67 -3.82 -2.40 21.16
CA LYS A 67 -4.37 -2.41 19.79
C LYS A 67 -3.28 -2.44 18.73
N ALA A 68 -3.56 -3.13 17.64
CA ALA A 68 -2.69 -3.10 16.48
C ALA A 68 -2.72 -1.72 15.80
N PHE A 69 -1.55 -1.30 15.35
CA PHE A 69 -1.38 -0.01 14.67
C PHE A 69 -1.54 -0.14 13.15
N TYR A 70 -0.96 -1.19 12.55
CA TYR A 70 -0.65 -1.17 11.12
C TYR A 70 -0.93 -2.49 10.40
N GLY A 71 -1.18 -2.39 9.08
CA GLY A 71 -1.27 -3.52 8.17
C GLY A 71 -0.83 -3.17 6.74
N ARG A 72 -0.70 -4.18 5.88
CA ARG A 72 -0.42 -3.99 4.44
C ARG A 72 -1.38 -4.81 3.58
N ASP A 73 -1.78 -4.23 2.46
CA ASP A 73 -2.62 -4.93 1.47
C ASP A 73 -1.81 -5.93 0.65
N SER A 74 -0.54 -5.64 0.36
CA SER A 74 0.28 -6.50 -0.51
C SER A 74 1.62 -6.91 0.12
N MET A 75 1.69 -8.16 0.56
CA MET A 75 2.94 -8.76 1.03
C MET A 75 3.93 -9.04 -0.09
N SER A 76 3.44 -9.36 -1.29
CA SER A 76 4.33 -9.55 -2.46
C SER A 76 5.08 -8.26 -2.81
N ASN A 77 4.39 -7.10 -2.80
CA ASN A 77 5.06 -5.82 -2.99
C ASN A 77 6.07 -5.52 -1.89
N TYR A 78 5.71 -5.83 -0.63
CA TYR A 78 6.60 -5.63 0.50
C TYR A 78 7.95 -6.33 0.30
N PHE A 79 7.94 -7.61 -0.08
CA PHE A 79 9.16 -8.37 -0.34
C PHE A 79 9.89 -7.89 -1.59
N ILE A 80 9.20 -7.72 -2.71
CA ILE A 80 9.82 -7.32 -3.99
C ILE A 80 10.46 -5.93 -3.87
N ILE A 81 9.73 -4.97 -3.34
CA ILE A 81 10.21 -3.59 -3.23
C ILE A 81 11.23 -3.45 -2.12
N GLY A 82 11.03 -4.10 -0.96
CA GLY A 82 12.01 -4.09 0.12
C GLY A 82 13.37 -4.65 -0.30
N MET A 83 13.39 -5.77 -1.01
CA MET A 83 14.64 -6.30 -1.60
C MET A 83 15.28 -5.30 -2.56
N LYS A 84 14.47 -4.67 -3.42
CA LYS A 84 14.96 -3.71 -4.40
C LYS A 84 15.49 -2.43 -3.74
N GLN A 85 14.85 -1.92 -2.71
CA GLN A 85 15.32 -0.80 -1.91
C GLN A 85 16.71 -1.07 -1.32
N MET A 86 17.00 -2.34 -0.99
CA MET A 86 18.30 -2.79 -0.48
C MET A 86 19.27 -3.21 -1.58
N GLY A 87 19.03 -2.80 -2.84
CA GLY A 87 19.91 -3.04 -3.99
C GLY A 87 19.90 -4.47 -4.53
N LYS A 88 18.85 -5.26 -4.22
CA LYS A 88 18.72 -6.64 -4.69
C LYS A 88 17.44 -6.84 -5.49
N GLU A 89 17.51 -7.70 -6.51
CA GLU A 89 16.34 -8.18 -7.24
C GLU A 89 15.98 -9.58 -6.75
N ILE A 90 14.75 -9.79 -6.30
CA ILE A 90 14.28 -11.11 -5.84
C ILE A 90 14.15 -12.10 -7.01
N PHE A 91 13.77 -11.60 -8.19
CA PHE A 91 13.65 -12.38 -9.41
C PHE A 91 14.75 -11.98 -10.40
N GLN A 92 15.53 -12.94 -10.84
CA GLN A 92 16.54 -12.74 -11.88
C GLN A 92 16.21 -13.61 -13.08
N VAL A 93 16.24 -13.03 -14.28
CA VAL A 93 16.04 -13.76 -15.54
C VAL A 93 17.33 -13.71 -16.34
N LYS A 94 17.95 -14.89 -16.54
CA LYS A 94 19.13 -15.05 -17.37
C LYS A 94 18.90 -16.18 -18.37
N ASP A 95 19.16 -15.92 -19.64
CA ASP A 95 19.01 -16.89 -20.74
C ASP A 95 17.61 -17.56 -20.78
N GLY A 96 16.55 -16.75 -20.53
CA GLY A 96 15.17 -17.22 -20.51
C GLY A 96 14.80 -18.06 -19.28
N LYS A 97 15.70 -18.23 -18.32
CA LYS A 97 15.44 -18.94 -17.06
C LYS A 97 15.33 -17.97 -15.90
N MET A 98 14.27 -18.07 -15.13
CA MET A 98 14.06 -17.30 -13.91
C MET A 98 14.68 -18.06 -12.73
N THR A 99 15.40 -17.32 -11.90
CA THR A 99 15.94 -17.78 -10.61
C THR A 99 15.53 -16.83 -9.50
N LEU A 100 15.38 -17.35 -8.30
CA LEU A 100 15.17 -16.55 -7.09
C LEU A 100 16.51 -16.19 -6.48
N ASN A 101 16.65 -14.93 -6.09
CA ASN A 101 17.75 -14.49 -5.24
C ASN A 101 17.25 -14.56 -3.78
N THR A 102 17.76 -15.54 -3.05
CA THR A 102 17.43 -15.75 -1.64
C THR A 102 18.56 -15.24 -0.75
N ASP A 103 18.76 -13.93 -0.73
CA ASP A 103 19.64 -13.28 0.25
C ASP A 103 19.02 -13.44 1.64
N GLU A 104 19.55 -14.35 2.44
CA GLU A 104 18.98 -14.76 3.71
C GLU A 104 18.92 -13.60 4.73
N ASP A 105 19.93 -12.74 4.75
CA ASP A 105 20.00 -11.61 5.69
C ASP A 105 18.91 -10.57 5.38
N LEU A 106 18.71 -10.26 4.10
CA LEU A 106 17.67 -9.33 3.67
C LEU A 106 16.26 -9.91 3.86
N ILE A 107 16.06 -11.20 3.54
CA ILE A 107 14.79 -11.86 3.77
C ILE A 107 14.47 -11.90 5.26
N ARG A 108 15.45 -12.19 6.11
CA ARG A 108 15.30 -12.14 7.56
C ARG A 108 14.92 -10.75 8.05
N ARG A 109 15.61 -9.70 7.56
CA ARG A 109 15.29 -8.32 7.93
C ARG A 109 13.85 -7.95 7.54
N LEU A 110 13.40 -8.32 6.34
CA LEU A 110 12.00 -8.10 5.92
C LEU A 110 11.04 -8.90 6.82
N TRP A 111 11.38 -10.13 7.15
CA TRP A 111 10.58 -10.97 8.03
C TRP A 111 10.47 -10.38 9.44
N ASP A 112 11.58 -9.97 10.02
CA ASP A 112 11.64 -9.43 11.37
C ASP A 112 10.85 -8.10 11.48
N ASN A 113 10.81 -7.28 10.43
CA ASN A 113 10.08 -6.02 10.40
C ASN A 113 8.59 -6.14 10.01
N TYR A 114 8.09 -7.33 9.75
CA TYR A 114 6.65 -7.53 9.51
C TYR A 114 6.08 -8.69 10.35
N TYR A 115 6.65 -9.87 10.26
CA TYR A 115 6.12 -11.05 10.95
C TYR A 115 6.25 -10.94 12.47
N VAL A 116 7.39 -10.47 12.96
CA VAL A 116 7.60 -10.31 14.40
C VAL A 116 6.62 -9.32 15.02
N PRO A 117 6.44 -8.08 14.49
CA PRO A 117 5.42 -7.18 15.01
C PRO A 117 3.98 -7.72 14.84
N TYR A 118 3.70 -8.48 13.79
CA TYR A 118 2.41 -9.15 13.62
C TYR A 118 2.16 -10.18 14.74
N MET A 119 3.15 -11.01 15.07
CA MET A 119 3.04 -12.00 16.14
C MET A 119 2.95 -11.38 17.54
N LYS A 120 3.42 -10.14 17.70
CA LYS A 120 3.31 -9.37 18.94
C LYS A 120 1.99 -8.57 19.04
N GLY A 121 1.12 -8.63 18.05
CA GLY A 121 -0.13 -7.88 18.02
C GLY A 121 0.02 -6.41 17.62
N TYR A 122 1.21 -5.96 17.22
CA TYR A 122 1.43 -4.58 16.78
C TYR A 122 0.89 -4.32 15.38
N PHE A 123 0.84 -5.37 14.54
CA PHE A 123 0.25 -5.37 13.21
C PHE A 123 -0.92 -6.34 13.16
N ALA A 124 -1.91 -6.04 12.32
CA ALA A 124 -3.04 -6.94 12.08
C ALA A 124 -3.46 -6.99 10.62
N SER A 125 -4.17 -8.07 10.27
CA SER A 125 -4.73 -8.33 8.95
C SER A 125 -5.91 -9.29 9.11
N LEU A 126 -7.09 -8.78 9.44
CA LEU A 126 -8.27 -9.54 9.81
C LEU A 126 -9.30 -9.61 8.68
N GLY A 127 -9.64 -8.48 8.06
CA GLY A 127 -10.56 -8.39 6.93
C GLY A 127 -9.90 -8.76 5.60
N LYS A 128 -10.69 -8.65 4.53
CA LYS A 128 -10.19 -8.87 3.16
C LYS A 128 -9.22 -7.78 2.73
N PHE A 129 -9.55 -6.53 3.05
CA PHE A 129 -8.74 -5.34 2.79
C PHE A 129 -8.40 -4.63 4.09
N ARG A 130 -7.30 -3.90 4.11
CA ARG A 130 -6.87 -3.15 5.30
C ARG A 130 -7.82 -1.98 5.60
N SER A 131 -8.48 -1.42 4.60
CA SER A 131 -9.55 -0.43 4.79
C SER A 131 -10.73 -0.98 5.60
N ASP A 132 -11.02 -2.29 5.49
CA ASP A 132 -12.04 -2.94 6.33
C ASP A 132 -11.59 -2.94 7.81
N ASP A 133 -10.31 -3.23 8.07
CA ASP A 133 -9.76 -3.25 9.44
C ASP A 133 -9.68 -1.85 10.06
N VAL A 134 -9.43 -0.80 9.26
CA VAL A 134 -9.55 0.59 9.74
C VAL A 134 -11.00 0.90 10.09
N LYS A 135 -11.96 0.47 9.26
CA LYS A 135 -13.37 0.70 9.50
C LYS A 135 -13.87 0.06 10.80
N THR A 136 -13.36 -1.10 11.15
CA THR A 136 -13.70 -1.82 12.39
C THR A 136 -12.87 -1.38 13.60
N GLY A 137 -11.87 -0.50 13.39
CA GLY A 137 -10.98 -0.01 14.44
C GLY A 137 -9.95 -1.04 14.89
N ASP A 138 -9.70 -2.07 14.07
CA ASP A 138 -8.72 -3.12 14.34
C ASP A 138 -7.29 -2.67 14.05
N ILE A 139 -7.11 -1.72 13.14
CA ILE A 139 -5.84 -1.05 12.87
C ILE A 139 -6.06 0.45 12.69
N LEU A 140 -5.01 1.24 12.91
CA LEU A 140 -5.06 2.70 12.75
C LEU A 140 -4.53 3.14 11.38
N ALA A 141 -3.59 2.42 10.81
CA ALA A 141 -2.91 2.78 9.55
C ALA A 141 -2.68 1.57 8.65
N TYR A 142 -2.57 1.80 7.36
CA TYR A 142 -2.14 0.75 6.43
C TYR A 142 -1.42 1.30 5.21
N THR A 143 -0.57 0.46 4.60
CA THR A 143 -0.01 0.72 3.27
C THR A 143 -0.77 -0.08 2.22
N GLY A 144 -1.30 0.62 1.22
CA GLY A 144 -2.04 0.05 0.11
C GLY A 144 -1.90 0.89 -1.17
N SER A 145 -2.59 0.50 -2.22
CA SER A 145 -2.56 1.20 -3.50
C SER A 145 -3.19 2.60 -3.41
N THR A 146 -2.68 3.57 -4.17
CA THR A 146 -3.36 4.87 -4.35
C THR A 146 -4.81 4.71 -4.80
N SER A 147 -5.11 3.69 -5.62
CA SER A 147 -6.47 3.40 -6.06
C SER A 147 -7.38 2.87 -4.94
N SER A 148 -6.83 2.47 -3.79
CA SER A 148 -7.62 2.07 -2.63
C SER A 148 -8.04 3.27 -1.75
N ALA A 149 -7.52 4.46 -2.01
CA ALA A 149 -7.86 5.66 -1.23
C ALA A 149 -9.37 5.97 -1.22
N VAL A 150 -10.08 5.67 -2.30
CA VAL A 150 -11.56 5.83 -2.36
C VAL A 150 -12.32 4.90 -1.41
N TYR A 151 -11.68 3.87 -0.87
CA TYR A 151 -12.24 2.91 0.08
C TYR A 151 -11.79 3.17 1.51
N PHE A 152 -10.99 4.22 1.75
CA PHE A 152 -10.67 4.60 3.12
C PHE A 152 -11.97 5.03 3.81
N PRO A 153 -12.28 4.50 5.01
CA PRO A 153 -13.56 4.76 5.63
C PRO A 153 -13.69 6.21 6.12
N ASP A 154 -14.91 6.75 6.01
CA ASP A 154 -15.25 8.05 6.59
C ASP A 154 -15.67 7.92 8.07
N THR A 155 -15.86 6.69 8.55
CA THR A 155 -16.30 6.38 9.92
C THR A 155 -15.62 5.12 10.42
N VAL A 156 -15.37 5.07 11.73
CA VAL A 156 -15.03 3.85 12.45
C VAL A 156 -16.28 3.31 13.15
N GLU A 157 -16.48 2.00 13.09
CA GLU A 157 -17.63 1.28 13.64
C GLU A 157 -17.13 0.18 14.60
N ILE A 158 -17.29 0.38 15.92
CA ILE A 158 -16.87 -0.58 16.97
C ILE A 158 -18.11 -0.98 17.78
N GLY A 159 -18.61 -2.20 17.57
CA GLY A 159 -19.82 -2.68 18.21
C GLY A 159 -21.02 -1.80 17.83
N ASN A 160 -21.63 -1.12 18.81
CA ASN A 160 -22.76 -0.21 18.61
C ASN A 160 -22.34 1.28 18.54
N LYS A 161 -21.04 1.55 18.50
CA LYS A 161 -20.51 2.92 18.41
C LYS A 161 -20.02 3.17 16.99
N SER A 162 -20.32 4.35 16.46
CA SER A 162 -19.77 4.85 15.20
C SER A 162 -19.39 6.31 15.37
N TYR A 163 -18.25 6.69 14.79
CA TYR A 163 -17.78 8.07 14.80
C TYR A 163 -17.06 8.41 13.49
N PRO A 164 -17.16 9.68 13.03
CA PRO A 164 -16.48 10.12 11.81
C PRO A 164 -14.98 10.22 12.04
N ILE A 165 -14.22 9.97 10.98
CA ILE A 165 -12.78 10.10 10.99
C ILE A 165 -12.27 10.95 9.81
N ASP A 166 -11.18 11.66 10.06
CA ASP A 166 -10.32 12.26 9.04
C ASP A 166 -9.12 11.35 8.77
N TYR A 167 -8.37 11.64 7.71
CA TYR A 167 -7.19 10.85 7.35
C TYR A 167 -5.97 11.69 7.04
N ILE A 168 -4.79 11.07 7.18
CA ILE A 168 -3.50 11.56 6.71
C ILE A 168 -3.02 10.61 5.62
N VAL A 169 -2.41 11.15 4.57
CA VAL A 169 -1.75 10.37 3.50
C VAL A 169 -0.26 10.66 3.54
N CYS A 170 0.52 9.59 3.57
CA CYS A 170 1.98 9.65 3.53
C CYS A 170 2.52 8.77 2.39
N ASP A 171 3.76 8.99 2.02
CA ASP A 171 4.48 8.06 1.16
C ASP A 171 4.54 6.66 1.78
N SER A 172 4.58 5.63 0.93
CA SER A 172 4.87 4.27 1.42
C SER A 172 6.27 4.21 2.03
N PRO A 173 6.48 3.41 3.10
CA PRO A 173 7.75 3.38 3.81
C PRO A 173 8.88 2.80 2.95
N VAL A 174 10.10 3.14 3.33
CA VAL A 174 11.35 2.61 2.76
C VAL A 174 12.08 1.81 3.83
N MET A 175 12.76 0.73 3.46
CA MET A 175 13.68 0.05 4.40
C MET A 175 14.75 1.03 4.84
N GLU A 176 15.06 1.10 6.14
CA GLU A 176 16.07 2.02 6.67
C GLU A 176 17.43 1.81 5.98
N GLY A 177 18.05 2.91 5.51
CA GLY A 177 19.28 2.87 4.72
C GLY A 177 19.09 2.36 3.29
N GLY A 178 17.87 2.09 2.84
CA GLY A 178 17.54 1.67 1.48
C GLY A 178 17.34 2.84 0.52
N GLU A 179 17.31 2.54 -0.76
CA GLU A 179 16.99 3.50 -1.82
C GLU A 179 15.49 3.81 -1.83
N ASN A 180 15.11 5.06 -2.11
CA ASN A 180 13.70 5.48 -2.19
C ASN A 180 13.03 4.97 -3.47
N ILE A 181 12.89 3.65 -3.57
CA ILE A 181 12.21 2.96 -4.68
C ILE A 181 10.78 2.66 -4.27
N LYS A 182 9.82 3.03 -5.13
CA LYS A 182 8.40 2.77 -4.96
C LYS A 182 7.89 1.81 -6.03
N VAL A 183 6.84 1.06 -5.72
CA VAL A 183 6.22 0.19 -6.71
C VAL A 183 5.47 1.02 -7.76
N GLN A 184 5.63 0.68 -9.02
CA GLN A 184 4.74 1.11 -10.07
C GLN A 184 3.73 0.00 -10.33
N GLN A 185 2.49 0.30 -10.08
CA GLN A 185 1.34 -0.55 -10.35
C GLN A 185 0.43 0.10 -11.40
N GLY A 186 -0.69 -0.49 -11.64
CA GLY A 186 -1.74 0.07 -12.46
C GLY A 186 -2.42 -0.96 -13.32
N ALA A 187 -3.19 -0.46 -14.27
CA ALA A 187 -3.93 -1.28 -15.21
C ALA A 187 -3.41 -1.08 -16.63
N GLY A 188 -3.26 -2.18 -17.32
CA GLY A 188 -3.05 -2.23 -18.76
C GLY A 188 -4.13 -3.07 -19.42
N MET A 189 -4.44 -2.77 -20.67
CA MET A 189 -5.36 -3.55 -21.49
C MET A 189 -4.61 -4.20 -22.65
N ALA A 190 -4.90 -5.46 -22.91
CA ALA A 190 -4.41 -6.18 -24.08
C ALA A 190 -5.55 -6.39 -25.08
N VAL A 191 -5.28 -6.17 -26.34
CA VAL A 191 -6.18 -6.58 -27.41
C VAL A 191 -5.91 -8.06 -27.68
N THR A 192 -6.88 -8.90 -27.38
CA THR A 192 -6.79 -10.34 -27.68
C THR A 192 -6.99 -10.59 -29.17
N LYS A 193 -6.31 -11.60 -29.69
CA LYS A 193 -6.45 -12.01 -31.10
C LYS A 193 -7.91 -12.39 -31.39
N SER A 194 -8.49 -11.78 -32.46
CA SER A 194 -9.85 -12.01 -32.94
C SER A 194 -9.89 -11.80 -34.46
N ASP A 195 -11.04 -11.47 -35.01
CA ASP A 195 -11.14 -10.96 -36.38
C ASP A 195 -10.75 -9.49 -36.47
N GLU A 196 -10.50 -9.02 -37.69
CA GLU A 196 -9.99 -7.66 -37.94
C GLU A 196 -10.94 -6.57 -37.43
N GLU A 197 -12.26 -6.77 -37.49
CA GLU A 197 -13.25 -5.77 -37.06
C GLU A 197 -13.23 -5.59 -35.55
N HIS A 198 -13.17 -6.67 -34.78
CA HIS A 198 -13.08 -6.64 -33.29
C HIS A 198 -11.73 -6.07 -32.81
N GLU A 199 -10.63 -6.47 -33.45
CA GLU A 199 -9.29 -5.93 -33.11
C GLU A 199 -9.21 -4.42 -33.40
N TYR A 200 -9.79 -3.98 -34.52
CA TYR A 200 -9.88 -2.56 -34.86
C TYR A 200 -10.74 -1.79 -33.85
N ALA A 201 -11.94 -2.30 -33.52
CA ALA A 201 -12.84 -1.66 -32.58
C ALA A 201 -12.19 -1.55 -31.17
N ALA A 202 -11.50 -2.59 -30.70
CA ALA A 202 -10.74 -2.56 -29.44
C ALA A 202 -9.64 -1.49 -29.47
N SER A 203 -8.92 -1.37 -30.57
CA SER A 203 -7.87 -0.35 -30.77
C SER A 203 -8.43 1.07 -30.76
N VAL A 204 -9.58 1.30 -31.39
CA VAL A 204 -10.31 2.58 -31.38
C VAL A 204 -10.76 2.94 -29.97
N PHE A 205 -11.30 1.95 -29.21
CA PHE A 205 -11.68 2.15 -27.82
C PHE A 205 -10.48 2.55 -26.96
N LEU A 206 -9.35 1.83 -27.04
CA LEU A 206 -8.14 2.16 -26.28
C LEU A 206 -7.62 3.56 -26.58
N LYS A 207 -7.61 3.93 -27.86
CA LYS A 207 -7.21 5.28 -28.30
C LYS A 207 -8.14 6.35 -27.75
N TRP A 208 -9.45 6.11 -27.71
CA TRP A 208 -10.41 7.02 -27.12
C TRP A 208 -10.27 7.10 -25.59
N PHE A 209 -10.19 5.95 -24.90
CA PHE A 209 -10.13 5.87 -23.44
C PHE A 209 -8.89 6.57 -22.86
N THR A 210 -7.79 6.57 -23.59
CA THR A 210 -6.55 7.22 -23.17
C THR A 210 -6.37 8.66 -23.68
N GLN A 211 -7.39 9.26 -24.31
CA GLN A 211 -7.38 10.70 -24.56
C GLN A 211 -7.44 11.48 -23.24
N LYS A 212 -6.90 12.70 -23.24
CA LYS A 212 -6.71 13.50 -22.01
C LYS A 212 -7.99 13.57 -21.16
N ASN A 213 -9.11 13.97 -21.74
CA ASN A 213 -10.34 14.18 -20.96
C ASN A 213 -10.91 12.89 -20.37
N GLN A 214 -10.94 11.80 -21.15
CA GLN A 214 -11.42 10.50 -20.70
C GLN A 214 -10.51 9.91 -19.64
N ASN A 215 -9.19 9.98 -19.86
CA ASN A 215 -8.22 9.48 -18.88
C ASN A 215 -8.24 10.28 -17.57
N LEU A 216 -8.32 11.62 -17.64
CA LEU A 216 -8.48 12.48 -16.47
C LEU A 216 -9.75 12.15 -15.69
N ARG A 217 -10.90 12.04 -16.38
CA ARG A 217 -12.16 11.67 -15.72
C ARG A 217 -12.04 10.33 -15.00
N PHE A 218 -11.50 9.31 -15.69
CA PHE A 218 -11.32 7.99 -15.10
C PHE A 218 -10.42 8.02 -13.86
N VAL A 219 -9.25 8.68 -13.92
CA VAL A 219 -8.31 8.69 -12.79
C VAL A 219 -8.81 9.52 -11.62
N CYS A 220 -9.54 10.62 -11.86
CA CYS A 220 -10.16 11.40 -10.78
C CYS A 220 -11.26 10.62 -10.05
N GLU A 221 -12.04 9.79 -10.77
CA GLU A 221 -13.11 8.98 -10.17
C GLU A 221 -12.60 7.68 -9.52
N SER A 222 -11.38 7.24 -9.85
CA SER A 222 -10.83 5.93 -9.43
C SER A 222 -9.57 6.02 -8.58
N SER A 223 -9.08 7.22 -8.26
CA SER A 223 -7.81 7.47 -7.54
C SER A 223 -6.58 6.83 -8.18
N TYR A 224 -6.65 6.48 -9.47
CA TYR A 224 -5.47 6.14 -10.25
C TYR A 224 -4.71 7.40 -10.66
N MET A 225 -3.50 7.22 -11.16
CA MET A 225 -2.70 8.28 -11.77
C MET A 225 -2.82 8.22 -13.30
N PRO A 226 -2.80 9.36 -14.00
CA PRO A 226 -2.93 9.41 -15.44
C PRO A 226 -1.70 8.82 -16.15
N VAL A 227 -1.92 8.24 -17.34
CA VAL A 227 -0.87 7.67 -18.19
C VAL A 227 -0.30 8.67 -19.20
N LEU A 228 -1.00 9.77 -19.45
CA LEU A 228 -0.55 10.83 -20.34
C LEU A 228 0.28 11.86 -19.59
N LYS A 229 1.39 12.29 -20.19
CA LYS A 229 2.24 13.36 -19.62
C LYS A 229 1.47 14.66 -19.44
N GLU A 230 0.63 15.01 -20.42
CA GLU A 230 -0.20 16.23 -20.40
C GLU A 230 -1.30 16.24 -19.33
N ALA A 231 -1.62 15.08 -18.78
CA ALA A 231 -2.60 14.93 -17.71
C ALA A 231 -1.97 14.93 -16.30
N ASN A 232 -0.63 14.91 -16.23
CA ASN A 232 0.15 14.99 -14.99
C ASN A 232 0.71 16.42 -14.73
N SER A 233 0.35 17.40 -15.55
CA SER A 233 0.82 18.80 -15.47
C SER A 233 -0.23 19.72 -14.88
#